data_eb3faf517235a0a85e86c24e750521e6
#
_entry.id   eb3faf517235a0a85e86c24e750521e6
#
_cell.length_a   1.000
_cell.length_b   1.000
_cell.length_c   1.000
_cell.angle_alpha   90.00
_cell.angle_beta   90.00
_cell.angle_gamma   90.00
#
_symmetry.space_group_name_H-M   'P 1'
#
loop_
_entity.id
_entity.type
_entity.pdbx_description
1 polymer ?
#
loop_
_entity_poly.entity_id
_entity_poly.type
_entity_poly.pdbx_seq_one_letter_code
_entity_poly.pdbx_strand_id
1 'polypeptide(L)'
;MDYKFKTKPYEHQLKALKRSWKKPFFAYFMEMGTGKSKVLIDNISMLYDNGKIDGALIIAPKGVYKNWYDQEIPNHMVNHIDKKVVLWQATISQKQQRELDSLFKTDEDLHILIMNVEALSTQKGVDFAKKFLFSHRALMAVDESTTIKNPDAKRTKNICDLGLAARFSRILTGSPVTKSPLDLYKQCEFLQPELLGFSSYYAFRSRYAKLKTMNFGGKSFQIVAGYKNLDELAEIIKPFSERILKKDCLDLPPKTYTKRTIQLSSEQQKLYTQMKRMAVAEMHNKTMTTSTALVQLMRLQQITCGHFKADDGTVKQIKNNRISELLNVLDEVEGKAVIWCHWRHDINNVVAAISKDYGPRSVVTYYGDTTTEDRQKAIKKIQNPDSEVRFLVGTPQTGGYGITLTEANTMIYFSNGYDLEKRTQSEARIDRIGQTRNMTYVDIIAEKTVDEKIVKALRKKIDIASQIMGEKLEDWI
;
A
#
# COMPACT_ATOMS: atom_id res chain seq x y z
N MET A 1 6.04 -23.08 22.58
CA MET A 1 7.01 -22.00 22.62
C MET A 1 6.80 -21.31 23.96
N ASP A 2 7.75 -21.49 24.84
CA ASP A 2 7.68 -20.93 26.19
C ASP A 2 8.48 -19.61 26.21
N TYR A 3 7.85 -18.55 25.66
CA TYR A 3 8.39 -17.20 25.62
C TYR A 3 7.38 -16.22 26.23
N LYS A 4 7.86 -15.38 27.14
CA LYS A 4 7.01 -14.41 27.86
C LYS A 4 6.85 -13.14 27.04
N PHE A 5 5.80 -13.08 26.24
CA PHE A 5 5.44 -11.91 25.43
C PHE A 5 4.90 -10.75 26.28
N LYS A 6 5.14 -9.51 25.87
CA LYS A 6 4.53 -8.33 26.51
C LYS A 6 3.03 -8.30 26.34
N THR A 7 2.56 -8.57 25.13
CA THR A 7 1.14 -8.72 24.79
C THR A 7 0.92 -10.13 24.29
N LYS A 8 -0.18 -10.78 24.68
CA LYS A 8 -0.48 -12.16 24.27
C LYS A 8 -0.67 -12.22 22.75
N PRO A 9 0.13 -13.00 22.01
CA PRO A 9 -0.04 -13.17 20.59
C PRO A 9 -1.30 -14.01 20.28
N TYR A 10 -1.95 -13.70 19.16
CA TYR A 10 -2.98 -14.55 18.61
C TYR A 10 -2.39 -15.84 18.05
N GLU A 11 -3.20 -16.86 17.86
CA GLU A 11 -2.76 -18.18 17.39
C GLU A 11 -2.02 -18.10 16.03
N HIS A 12 -2.57 -17.35 15.08
CA HIS A 12 -1.94 -17.14 13.78
C HIS A 12 -0.57 -16.41 13.86
N GLN A 13 -0.42 -15.49 14.82
CA GLN A 13 0.87 -14.82 15.08
C GLN A 13 1.89 -15.77 15.67
N LEU A 14 1.47 -16.63 16.61
CA LEU A 14 2.33 -17.69 17.14
C LEU A 14 2.75 -18.69 16.07
N LYS A 15 1.84 -19.06 15.17
CA LYS A 15 2.14 -19.94 14.03
C LYS A 15 3.22 -19.33 13.14
N ALA A 16 3.05 -18.06 12.72
CA ALA A 16 4.03 -17.35 11.92
C ALA A 16 5.39 -17.26 12.62
N LEU A 17 5.39 -16.93 13.91
CA LEU A 17 6.61 -16.81 14.71
C LEU A 17 7.33 -18.17 14.86
N LYS A 18 6.62 -19.26 15.16
CA LYS A 18 7.18 -20.62 15.25
C LYS A 18 7.89 -21.04 13.97
N ARG A 19 7.35 -20.68 12.80
CA ARG A 19 7.93 -21.00 11.49
C ARG A 19 9.16 -20.16 11.14
N SER A 20 9.26 -18.95 11.68
CA SER A 20 10.20 -17.93 11.18
C SER A 20 11.35 -17.58 12.12
N TRP A 21 11.18 -17.66 13.46
CA TRP A 21 12.05 -16.96 14.39
C TRP A 21 13.52 -17.34 14.33
N LYS A 22 13.85 -18.61 13.99
CA LYS A 22 15.25 -19.08 13.81
C LYS A 22 15.75 -18.98 12.37
N LYS A 23 14.86 -18.77 11.39
CA LYS A 23 15.29 -18.77 10.00
C LYS A 23 16.07 -17.49 9.68
N PRO A 24 17.17 -17.58 8.92
CA PRO A 24 17.95 -16.39 8.56
C PRO A 24 17.13 -15.39 7.75
N PHE A 25 16.21 -15.87 6.91
CA PHE A 25 15.31 -15.02 6.11
C PHE A 25 13.86 -15.55 6.16
N PHE A 26 12.90 -14.64 6.12
CA PHE A 26 11.48 -15.00 6.10
C PHE A 26 10.57 -13.85 5.61
N ALA A 27 9.48 -14.22 4.93
CA ALA A 27 8.45 -13.31 4.44
C ALA A 27 7.16 -13.45 5.26
N TYR A 28 6.70 -12.34 5.86
CA TYR A 28 5.41 -12.24 6.51
C TYR A 28 4.38 -11.64 5.53
N PHE A 29 3.75 -12.51 4.74
CA PHE A 29 2.68 -12.14 3.83
C PHE A 29 1.34 -12.16 4.57
N MET A 30 1.21 -11.30 5.54
CA MET A 30 0.07 -11.20 6.44
C MET A 30 -0.78 -9.99 6.08
N GLU A 31 -2.09 -10.16 5.94
CA GLU A 31 -2.98 -9.04 5.61
C GLU A 31 -2.89 -7.88 6.61
N MET A 32 -3.32 -6.71 6.19
CA MET A 32 -3.34 -5.53 7.06
C MET A 32 -4.24 -5.76 8.27
N GLY A 33 -3.77 -5.40 9.46
CA GLY A 33 -4.52 -5.57 10.71
C GLY A 33 -4.39 -6.96 11.36
N THR A 34 -3.64 -7.91 10.78
CA THR A 34 -3.37 -9.22 11.41
C THR A 34 -2.17 -9.22 12.36
N GLY A 35 -1.50 -8.06 12.55
CA GLY A 35 -0.43 -7.88 13.54
C GLY A 35 0.97 -8.25 13.07
N LYS A 36 1.30 -7.98 11.79
CA LYS A 36 2.66 -8.17 11.24
C LYS A 36 3.75 -7.53 12.08
N SER A 37 3.55 -6.27 12.49
CA SER A 37 4.49 -5.51 13.31
C SER A 37 4.79 -6.22 14.62
N LYS A 38 3.74 -6.70 15.30
CA LYS A 38 3.89 -7.47 16.54
C LYS A 38 4.72 -8.74 16.33
N VAL A 39 4.45 -9.51 15.28
CA VAL A 39 5.22 -10.73 14.97
C VAL A 39 6.69 -10.39 14.74
N LEU A 40 7.01 -9.31 14.05
CA LEU A 40 8.39 -8.87 13.85
C LEU A 40 9.04 -8.45 15.18
N ILE A 41 8.36 -7.68 16.02
CA ILE A 41 8.88 -7.23 17.32
C ILE A 41 9.14 -8.41 18.25
N ASP A 42 8.21 -9.36 18.32
CA ASP A 42 8.37 -10.60 19.08
C ASP A 42 9.57 -11.42 18.53
N ASN A 43 9.76 -11.46 17.21
CA ASN A 43 10.92 -12.13 16.59
C ASN A 43 12.24 -11.43 16.95
N ILE A 44 12.29 -10.10 16.92
CA ILE A 44 13.45 -9.31 17.34
C ILE A 44 13.78 -9.60 18.81
N SER A 45 12.78 -9.54 19.70
CA SER A 45 12.92 -9.80 21.13
C SER A 45 13.50 -11.20 21.39
N MET A 46 12.92 -12.22 20.74
CA MET A 46 13.41 -13.60 20.86
C MET A 46 14.83 -13.79 20.35
N LEU A 47 15.20 -13.16 19.23
CA LEU A 47 16.55 -13.26 18.69
C LEU A 47 17.57 -12.58 19.61
N TYR A 48 17.22 -11.44 20.20
CA TYR A 48 18.06 -10.73 21.16
C TYR A 48 18.26 -11.56 22.44
N ASP A 49 17.18 -12.03 23.06
CA ASP A 49 17.25 -12.86 24.29
C ASP A 49 18.06 -14.17 24.10
N ASN A 50 18.15 -14.65 22.87
CA ASN A 50 18.97 -15.78 22.50
C ASN A 50 20.40 -15.40 22.03
N GLY A 51 20.82 -14.14 22.19
CA GLY A 51 22.15 -13.65 21.83
C GLY A 51 22.46 -13.72 20.32
N LYS A 52 21.43 -13.75 19.47
CA LYS A 52 21.60 -13.88 18.02
C LYS A 52 21.81 -12.54 17.34
N ILE A 53 21.24 -11.47 17.90
CA ILE A 53 21.34 -10.10 17.43
C ILE A 53 21.56 -9.15 18.60
N ASP A 54 22.14 -7.99 18.32
CA ASP A 54 22.25 -6.83 19.21
C ASP A 54 21.73 -5.56 18.52
N GLY A 55 21.31 -5.67 17.24
CA GLY A 55 20.74 -4.57 16.47
C GLY A 55 19.55 -4.98 15.60
N ALA A 56 18.68 -4.02 15.31
CA ALA A 56 17.59 -4.17 14.34
C ALA A 56 17.45 -2.90 13.49
N LEU A 57 17.44 -3.07 12.17
CA LEU A 57 17.17 -2.00 11.20
C LEU A 57 15.78 -2.23 10.60
N ILE A 58 14.84 -1.32 10.88
CA ILE A 58 13.47 -1.37 10.34
C ILE A 58 13.31 -0.29 9.28
N ILE A 59 13.01 -0.70 8.05
CA ILE A 59 12.74 0.18 6.93
C ILE A 59 11.25 0.16 6.65
N ALA A 60 10.61 1.33 6.65
CA ALA A 60 9.17 1.46 6.43
C ALA A 60 8.84 2.68 5.54
N PRO A 61 7.66 2.74 4.90
CA PRO A 61 7.22 3.93 4.17
C PRO A 61 7.15 5.17 5.07
N LYS A 62 7.43 6.35 4.50
CA LYS A 62 7.43 7.63 5.23
C LYS A 62 6.13 7.89 6.01
N GLY A 63 4.99 7.39 5.53
CA GLY A 63 3.69 7.55 6.19
C GLY A 63 3.51 6.70 7.46
N VAL A 64 4.33 5.66 7.68
CA VAL A 64 4.16 4.70 8.80
C VAL A 64 5.40 4.52 9.66
N TYR A 65 6.60 4.93 9.20
CA TYR A 65 7.86 4.65 9.94
C TYR A 65 7.88 5.25 11.36
N LYS A 66 7.21 6.39 11.59
CA LYS A 66 7.05 6.97 12.94
C LYS A 66 6.17 6.11 13.84
N ASN A 67 5.17 5.40 13.29
CA ASN A 67 4.30 4.54 14.05
C ASN A 67 5.07 3.39 14.73
N TRP A 68 6.15 2.91 14.10
CA TRP A 68 7.06 1.95 14.70
C TRP A 68 7.69 2.48 15.99
N TYR A 69 8.10 3.74 15.98
CA TYR A 69 8.71 4.41 17.14
C TYR A 69 7.69 4.75 18.22
N ASP A 70 6.56 5.36 17.82
CA ASP A 70 5.60 5.95 18.76
C ASP A 70 4.64 4.91 19.36
N GLN A 71 4.36 3.81 18.67
CA GLN A 71 3.30 2.87 19.02
C GLN A 71 3.77 1.40 19.03
N GLU A 72 4.29 0.88 17.92
CA GLU A 72 4.47 -0.56 17.76
C GLU A 72 5.51 -1.12 18.74
N ILE A 73 6.72 -0.53 18.78
CA ILE A 73 7.79 -0.97 19.69
C ILE A 73 7.39 -0.76 21.15
N PRO A 74 6.89 0.43 21.58
CA PRO A 74 6.44 0.62 22.94
C PRO A 74 5.35 -0.34 23.38
N ASN A 75 4.42 -0.69 22.50
CA ASN A 75 3.29 -1.53 22.86
C ASN A 75 3.64 -3.03 22.92
N HIS A 76 4.56 -3.51 22.09
CA HIS A 76 4.76 -4.93 21.88
C HIS A 76 6.10 -5.49 22.36
N MET A 77 7.16 -4.68 22.38
CA MET A 77 8.47 -5.15 22.83
C MET A 77 8.47 -5.41 24.33
N VAL A 78 8.99 -6.56 24.73
CA VAL A 78 9.07 -6.98 26.15
C VAL A 78 9.82 -5.97 27.00
N ASN A 79 9.42 -5.82 28.26
CA ASN A 79 9.92 -4.76 29.12
C ASN A 79 11.32 -5.02 29.68
N HIS A 80 11.76 -6.30 29.74
CA HIS A 80 13.07 -6.67 30.28
C HIS A 80 14.22 -6.41 29.31
N ILE A 81 13.94 -6.08 28.05
CA ILE A 81 14.95 -5.71 27.06
C ILE A 81 15.22 -4.21 27.16
N ASP A 82 16.40 -3.84 27.62
CA ASP A 82 16.91 -2.48 27.52
C ASP A 82 17.23 -2.18 26.04
N LYS A 83 16.79 -1.03 25.56
CA LYS A 83 16.84 -0.70 24.13
C LYS A 83 17.03 0.76 23.85
N LYS A 84 17.77 1.05 22.79
CA LYS A 84 17.89 2.38 22.17
C LYS A 84 17.17 2.38 20.82
N VAL A 85 16.09 3.13 20.74
CA VAL A 85 15.29 3.25 19.51
C VAL A 85 15.48 4.64 18.92
N VAL A 86 15.97 4.73 17.69
CA VAL A 86 16.26 6.01 17.03
C VAL A 86 15.62 6.08 15.66
N LEU A 87 14.94 7.20 15.40
CA LEU A 87 14.40 7.55 14.09
C LEU A 87 15.44 8.30 13.26
N TRP A 88 15.76 7.77 12.09
CA TRP A 88 16.60 8.49 11.14
C TRP A 88 15.83 9.63 10.47
N GLN A 89 16.48 10.80 10.35
CA GLN A 89 15.96 11.96 9.66
C GLN A 89 17.04 12.58 8.76
N ALA A 90 16.63 13.13 7.60
CA ALA A 90 17.57 13.72 6.66
C ALA A 90 18.23 15.01 7.16
N THR A 91 17.43 15.85 7.83
CA THR A 91 17.90 17.08 8.49
C THR A 91 17.85 16.83 9.99
N ILE A 92 18.98 16.99 10.67
CA ILE A 92 19.15 16.62 12.07
C ILE A 92 19.62 17.83 12.88
N SER A 93 19.01 18.00 14.06
CA SER A 93 19.51 18.89 15.11
C SER A 93 20.71 18.25 15.82
N GLN A 94 21.45 19.05 16.62
CA GLN A 94 22.53 18.49 17.46
C GLN A 94 22.03 17.42 18.43
N LYS A 95 20.82 17.55 18.95
CA LYS A 95 20.19 16.54 19.81
C LYS A 95 20.00 15.23 19.04
N GLN A 96 19.42 15.28 17.87
CA GLN A 96 19.21 14.11 17.00
C GLN A 96 20.52 13.45 16.57
N GLN A 97 21.58 14.25 16.32
CA GLN A 97 22.90 13.70 16.05
C GLN A 97 23.43 12.86 17.24
N ARG A 98 23.29 13.38 18.47
CA ARG A 98 23.67 12.62 19.68
C ARG A 98 22.86 11.34 19.85
N GLU A 99 21.56 11.36 19.52
CA GLU A 99 20.72 10.15 19.53
C GLU A 99 21.19 9.13 18.49
N LEU A 100 21.52 9.57 17.28
CA LEU A 100 22.09 8.68 16.24
C LEU A 100 23.46 8.14 16.65
N ASP A 101 24.31 8.94 17.24
CA ASP A 101 25.63 8.52 17.71
C ASP A 101 25.54 7.51 18.87
N SER A 102 24.46 7.58 19.66
CA SER A 102 24.22 6.64 20.75
C SER A 102 24.02 5.19 20.28
N LEU A 103 23.59 5.00 19.01
CA LEU A 103 23.47 3.67 18.41
C LEU A 103 24.79 2.93 18.22
N PHE A 104 25.93 3.61 18.36
CA PHE A 104 27.27 3.02 18.18
C PHE A 104 28.04 2.90 19.48
N LYS A 105 27.37 3.10 20.64
CA LYS A 105 27.98 2.87 21.94
C LYS A 105 28.08 1.37 22.22
N THR A 106 29.18 0.98 22.84
CA THR A 106 29.38 -0.40 23.26
C THR A 106 28.70 -0.59 24.62
N ASP A 107 27.49 -1.10 24.59
CA ASP A 107 26.71 -1.51 25.77
C ASP A 107 25.91 -2.77 25.45
N GLU A 108 25.15 -3.26 26.42
CA GLU A 108 24.36 -4.50 26.27
C GLU A 108 22.93 -4.23 25.73
N ASP A 109 22.59 -2.97 25.40
CA ASP A 109 21.26 -2.60 24.93
C ASP A 109 20.99 -3.15 23.52
N LEU A 110 19.73 -3.43 23.22
CA LEU A 110 19.28 -3.67 21.85
C LEU A 110 19.18 -2.33 21.10
N HIS A 111 19.96 -2.16 20.04
CA HIS A 111 19.94 -0.97 19.22
C HIS A 111 18.96 -1.10 18.07
N ILE A 112 17.99 -0.20 17.96
CA ILE A 112 16.96 -0.21 16.91
C ILE A 112 17.03 1.08 16.12
N LEU A 113 17.39 0.96 14.84
CA LEU A 113 17.35 2.05 13.87
C LEU A 113 16.11 1.93 12.99
N ILE A 114 15.31 2.99 12.92
CA ILE A 114 14.12 3.05 12.07
C ILE A 114 14.35 4.08 10.98
N MET A 115 14.23 3.68 9.71
CA MET A 115 14.45 4.55 8.55
C MET A 115 13.23 4.54 7.62
N ASN A 116 12.95 5.69 6.99
CA ASN A 116 12.00 5.66 5.88
C ASN A 116 12.68 5.13 4.60
N VAL A 117 11.91 4.44 3.76
CA VAL A 117 12.43 3.80 2.53
C VAL A 117 13.04 4.81 1.55
N GLU A 118 12.56 6.06 1.54
CA GLU A 118 13.05 7.13 0.68
C GLU A 118 14.47 7.56 1.07
N ALA A 119 14.85 7.46 2.33
CA ALA A 119 16.20 7.75 2.82
C ALA A 119 17.26 6.93 2.07
N LEU A 120 16.93 5.70 1.71
CA LEU A 120 17.84 4.79 1.01
C LEU A 120 17.94 5.04 -0.49
N SER A 121 17.32 6.11 -1.01
CA SER A 121 17.62 6.70 -2.31
C SER A 121 18.79 7.70 -2.25
N THR A 122 19.22 8.11 -1.05
CA THR A 122 20.30 9.07 -0.79
C THR A 122 21.57 8.38 -0.30
N GLN A 123 22.74 8.92 -0.68
CA GLN A 123 24.01 8.35 -0.22
C GLN A 123 24.15 8.42 1.31
N LYS A 124 23.78 9.57 1.91
CA LYS A 124 23.82 9.77 3.38
C LYS A 124 23.03 8.69 4.13
N GLY A 125 21.82 8.36 3.65
CA GLY A 125 21.00 7.31 4.28
C GLY A 125 21.61 5.91 4.12
N VAL A 126 22.14 5.61 2.95
CA VAL A 126 22.82 4.33 2.67
C VAL A 126 24.05 4.15 3.53
N ASP A 127 24.92 5.17 3.62
CA ASP A 127 26.16 5.11 4.40
C ASP A 127 25.86 4.93 5.89
N PHE A 128 24.82 5.59 6.40
CA PHE A 128 24.42 5.44 7.80
C PHE A 128 23.85 4.05 8.08
N ALA A 129 22.97 3.53 7.23
CA ALA A 129 22.43 2.18 7.35
C ALA A 129 23.55 1.13 7.27
N LYS A 130 24.49 1.31 6.34
CA LYS A 130 25.67 0.46 6.19
C LYS A 130 26.54 0.45 7.46
N LYS A 131 26.86 1.63 7.99
CA LYS A 131 27.60 1.77 9.26
C LYS A 131 26.89 1.01 10.38
N PHE A 132 25.57 1.15 10.52
CA PHE A 132 24.79 0.45 11.54
C PHE A 132 24.87 -1.08 11.38
N LEU A 133 24.66 -1.61 10.17
CA LEU A 133 24.69 -3.05 9.90
C LEU A 133 26.07 -3.68 10.12
N PHE A 134 27.16 -2.94 9.90
CA PHE A 134 28.52 -3.42 10.17
C PHE A 134 28.93 -3.29 11.64
N SER A 135 28.27 -2.42 12.41
CA SER A 135 28.54 -2.25 13.84
C SER A 135 27.77 -3.25 14.72
N HIS A 136 26.72 -3.88 14.17
CA HIS A 136 25.82 -4.76 14.91
C HIS A 136 25.58 -6.10 14.21
N ARG A 137 25.35 -7.13 15.01
CA ARG A 137 24.74 -8.38 14.52
C ARG A 137 23.25 -8.14 14.30
N ALA A 138 22.89 -7.52 13.19
CA ALA A 138 21.57 -6.94 13.02
C ALA A 138 20.58 -7.85 12.28
N LEU A 139 19.28 -7.73 12.66
CA LEU A 139 18.16 -8.07 11.83
C LEU A 139 17.78 -6.85 10.97
N MET A 140 17.59 -7.03 9.67
CA MET A 140 17.06 -6.01 8.78
C MET A 140 15.66 -6.39 8.29
N ALA A 141 14.71 -5.49 8.46
CA ALA A 141 13.32 -5.70 8.04
C ALA A 141 12.84 -4.60 7.11
N VAL A 142 12.07 -4.98 6.08
CA VAL A 142 11.39 -4.05 5.18
C VAL A 142 9.89 -4.20 5.36
N ASP A 143 9.28 -3.20 5.98
CA ASP A 143 7.82 -3.09 6.11
C ASP A 143 7.23 -2.50 4.82
N GLU A 144 6.07 -3.00 4.43
CA GLU A 144 5.45 -2.76 3.12
C GLU A 144 6.47 -2.98 1.98
N SER A 145 7.00 -4.21 1.90
CA SER A 145 8.08 -4.60 0.98
C SER A 145 7.76 -4.39 -0.51
N THR A 146 6.50 -4.17 -0.88
CA THR A 146 6.12 -3.70 -2.22
C THR A 146 6.81 -2.40 -2.62
N THR A 147 7.33 -1.63 -1.68
CA THR A 147 8.13 -0.41 -1.94
C THR A 147 9.45 -0.69 -2.63
N ILE A 148 9.94 -1.93 -2.58
CA ILE A 148 11.18 -2.39 -3.23
C ILE A 148 10.94 -3.34 -4.41
N LYS A 149 9.72 -3.43 -4.94
CA LYS A 149 9.38 -4.32 -6.07
C LYS A 149 9.99 -3.92 -7.41
N ASN A 150 10.33 -2.63 -7.61
CA ASN A 150 10.90 -2.14 -8.86
C ASN A 150 12.42 -2.42 -8.93
N PRO A 151 12.90 -3.29 -9.85
CA PRO A 151 14.33 -3.66 -9.93
C PRO A 151 15.25 -2.50 -10.32
N ASP A 152 14.72 -1.48 -11.02
CA ASP A 152 15.51 -0.37 -11.52
C ASP A 152 15.63 0.79 -10.52
N ALA A 153 14.79 0.81 -9.49
CA ALA A 153 14.80 1.87 -8.51
C ALA A 153 16.08 1.86 -7.66
N LYS A 154 16.74 3.03 -7.52
CA LYS A 154 17.97 3.19 -6.73
C LYS A 154 17.81 2.66 -5.31
N ARG A 155 16.72 3.01 -4.64
CA ARG A 155 16.42 2.52 -3.29
C ARG A 155 16.33 0.99 -3.19
N THR A 156 15.76 0.34 -4.22
CA THR A 156 15.63 -1.13 -4.25
C THR A 156 17.00 -1.78 -4.31
N LYS A 157 17.88 -1.30 -5.20
CA LYS A 157 19.26 -1.80 -5.33
C LYS A 157 20.00 -1.64 -4.00
N ASN A 158 19.98 -0.43 -3.45
CA ASN A 158 20.65 -0.14 -2.17
C ASN A 158 20.13 -0.99 -1.00
N ILE A 159 18.80 -1.22 -0.92
CA ILE A 159 18.21 -2.04 0.15
C ILE A 159 18.59 -3.51 -0.01
N CYS A 160 18.59 -4.05 -1.22
CA CYS A 160 19.06 -5.42 -1.47
C CYS A 160 20.54 -5.58 -1.11
N ASP A 161 21.40 -4.62 -1.49
CA ASP A 161 22.83 -4.63 -1.16
C ASP A 161 23.08 -4.54 0.35
N LEU A 162 22.33 -3.71 1.07
CA LEU A 162 22.38 -3.61 2.52
C LEU A 162 21.93 -4.92 3.21
N GLY A 163 20.93 -5.60 2.64
CA GLY A 163 20.41 -6.88 3.15
C GLY A 163 21.49 -7.96 3.27
N LEU A 164 22.54 -7.91 2.43
CA LEU A 164 23.66 -8.85 2.47
C LEU A 164 24.51 -8.73 3.76
N ALA A 165 24.49 -7.57 4.39
CA ALA A 165 25.20 -7.35 5.66
C ALA A 165 24.35 -7.72 6.89
N ALA A 166 23.07 -8.00 6.71
CA ALA A 166 22.18 -8.37 7.81
C ALA A 166 22.32 -9.85 8.16
N ARG A 167 22.31 -10.18 9.45
CA ARG A 167 22.31 -11.56 9.93
C ARG A 167 20.97 -12.25 9.73
N PHE A 168 19.90 -11.49 9.82
CA PHE A 168 18.53 -11.95 9.59
C PHE A 168 17.79 -10.94 8.70
N SER A 169 17.04 -11.43 7.71
CA SER A 169 16.27 -10.60 6.79
C SER A 169 14.77 -10.91 6.89
N ARG A 170 13.94 -9.86 6.95
CA ARG A 170 12.47 -9.98 7.01
C ARG A 170 11.81 -9.03 6.04
N ILE A 171 10.78 -9.50 5.36
CA ILE A 171 9.85 -8.63 4.62
C ILE A 171 8.45 -8.79 5.18
N LEU A 172 7.73 -7.67 5.22
CA LEU A 172 6.36 -7.60 5.71
C LEU A 172 5.50 -6.92 4.66
N THR A 173 4.41 -7.55 4.25
CA THR A 173 3.39 -6.93 3.40
C THR A 173 2.09 -7.72 3.44
N GLY A 174 0.97 -7.03 3.33
CA GLY A 174 -0.34 -7.66 3.14
C GLY A 174 -0.60 -8.08 1.70
N SER A 175 0.10 -7.49 0.74
CA SER A 175 -0.16 -7.67 -0.70
C SER A 175 1.17 -7.75 -1.47
N PRO A 176 1.87 -8.90 -1.44
CA PRO A 176 3.19 -9.05 -2.06
C PRO A 176 3.15 -8.90 -3.59
N VAL A 177 2.01 -9.21 -4.20
CA VAL A 177 1.76 -9.08 -5.64
C VAL A 177 0.68 -8.03 -5.86
N THR A 178 1.03 -6.88 -6.43
CA THR A 178 0.11 -5.75 -6.61
C THR A 178 -0.09 -5.35 -8.08
N LYS A 179 0.93 -5.57 -8.90
CA LYS A 179 0.88 -5.31 -10.34
C LYS A 179 1.02 -6.59 -11.15
N SER A 180 1.94 -7.43 -10.73
CA SER A 180 2.31 -8.64 -11.47
C SER A 180 3.10 -9.61 -10.59
N PRO A 181 3.20 -10.90 -10.96
CA PRO A 181 4.09 -11.88 -10.32
C PRO A 181 5.54 -11.40 -10.21
N LEU A 182 5.94 -10.52 -11.12
CA LEU A 182 7.29 -9.99 -11.18
C LEU A 182 7.62 -9.07 -10.00
N ASP A 183 6.62 -8.59 -9.28
CA ASP A 183 6.75 -7.80 -8.04
C ASP A 183 7.51 -8.58 -6.95
N LEU A 184 7.47 -9.92 -6.96
CA LEU A 184 8.12 -10.78 -5.96
C LEU A 184 9.65 -10.83 -6.12
N TYR A 185 10.19 -10.64 -7.33
CA TYR A 185 11.61 -10.86 -7.59
C TYR A 185 12.52 -10.10 -6.62
N LYS A 186 12.43 -8.79 -6.59
CA LYS A 186 13.29 -7.96 -5.72
C LYS A 186 12.96 -8.05 -4.24
N GLN A 187 11.71 -8.35 -3.90
CA GLN A 187 11.35 -8.63 -2.51
C GLN A 187 12.05 -9.90 -1.99
N CYS A 188 12.12 -10.95 -2.81
CA CYS A 188 12.82 -12.19 -2.46
C CYS A 188 14.35 -12.05 -2.55
N GLU A 189 14.87 -11.28 -3.52
CA GLU A 189 16.30 -10.95 -3.63
C GLU A 189 16.84 -10.23 -2.38
N PHE A 190 16.02 -9.37 -1.75
CA PHE A 190 16.38 -8.76 -0.47
C PHE A 190 16.50 -9.79 0.65
N LEU A 191 15.65 -10.82 0.68
CA LEU A 191 15.72 -11.86 1.69
C LEU A 191 16.99 -12.69 1.54
N GLN A 192 17.28 -13.12 0.33
CA GLN A 192 18.51 -13.82 -0.06
C GLN A 192 18.65 -13.76 -1.58
N PRO A 193 19.84 -13.45 -2.13
CA PRO A 193 20.09 -13.54 -3.56
C PRO A 193 19.74 -14.92 -4.12
N GLU A 194 19.16 -14.92 -5.31
CA GLU A 194 18.76 -16.12 -6.06
C GLU A 194 17.76 -17.04 -5.31
N LEU A 195 17.07 -16.54 -4.29
CA LEU A 195 16.11 -17.30 -3.48
C LEU A 195 15.00 -17.96 -4.33
N LEU A 196 14.64 -17.33 -5.46
CA LEU A 196 13.66 -17.86 -6.41
C LEU A 196 14.28 -18.77 -7.50
N GLY A 197 15.58 -19.08 -7.42
CA GLY A 197 16.29 -19.91 -8.39
C GLY A 197 16.72 -19.19 -9.67
N PHE A 198 16.79 -17.87 -9.68
CA PHE A 198 17.15 -17.08 -10.86
C PHE A 198 18.23 -16.04 -10.52
N SER A 199 19.32 -16.04 -11.29
CA SER A 199 20.43 -15.09 -11.15
C SER A 199 20.12 -13.69 -11.71
N SER A 200 19.04 -13.53 -12.47
CA SER A 200 18.65 -12.23 -13.04
C SER A 200 17.15 -12.04 -13.14
N TYR A 201 16.73 -10.77 -13.04
CA TYR A 201 15.34 -10.37 -13.27
C TYR A 201 14.82 -10.79 -14.66
N TYR A 202 15.66 -10.73 -15.67
CA TYR A 202 15.24 -11.10 -17.03
C TYR A 202 14.98 -12.60 -17.19
N ALA A 203 15.77 -13.46 -16.54
CA ALA A 203 15.53 -14.89 -16.48
C ALA A 203 14.22 -15.21 -15.77
N PHE A 204 14.00 -14.62 -14.60
CA PHE A 204 12.75 -14.71 -13.84
C PHE A 204 11.54 -14.22 -14.67
N ARG A 205 11.67 -13.05 -15.31
CA ARG A 205 10.62 -12.51 -16.19
C ARG A 205 10.29 -13.46 -17.35
N SER A 206 11.29 -14.05 -18.00
CA SER A 206 11.08 -14.98 -19.11
C SER A 206 10.39 -16.28 -18.67
N ARG A 207 10.63 -16.73 -17.44
CA ARG A 207 9.98 -17.92 -16.87
C ARG A 207 8.50 -17.67 -16.57
N TYR A 208 8.15 -16.51 -16.00
CA TYR A 208 6.82 -16.26 -15.48
C TYR A 208 5.96 -15.30 -16.32
N ALA A 209 6.52 -14.58 -17.28
CA ALA A 209 5.78 -13.73 -18.19
C ALA A 209 5.64 -14.35 -19.60
N LYS A 210 4.46 -14.15 -20.20
CA LYS A 210 4.24 -14.38 -21.64
C LYS A 210 4.61 -13.08 -22.36
N LEU A 211 5.73 -13.10 -23.08
CA LEU A 211 6.26 -11.93 -23.76
C LEU A 211 5.76 -11.88 -25.20
N LYS A 212 5.38 -10.71 -25.68
CA LYS A 212 5.01 -10.42 -27.06
C LYS A 212 5.90 -9.33 -27.60
N THR A 213 6.55 -9.58 -28.72
CA THR A 213 7.34 -8.56 -29.42
C THR A 213 6.40 -7.60 -30.15
N MET A 214 6.63 -6.34 -29.96
CA MET A 214 5.94 -5.25 -30.66
C MET A 214 6.98 -4.42 -31.41
N ASN A 215 6.67 -4.07 -32.66
CA ASN A 215 7.51 -3.21 -33.48
C ASN A 215 6.84 -1.84 -33.59
N PHE A 216 7.53 -0.79 -33.23
CA PHE A 216 7.04 0.58 -33.31
C PHE A 216 8.18 1.55 -33.66
N GLY A 217 7.98 2.35 -34.69
CA GLY A 217 8.97 3.35 -35.11
C GLY A 217 10.36 2.77 -35.44
N GLY A 218 10.41 1.57 -36.03
CA GLY A 218 11.69 0.89 -36.36
C GLY A 218 12.39 0.23 -35.16
N LYS A 219 11.84 0.34 -33.95
CA LYS A 219 12.37 -0.31 -32.75
C LYS A 219 11.49 -1.48 -32.33
N SER A 220 12.14 -2.59 -31.99
CA SER A 220 11.49 -3.78 -31.43
C SER A 220 11.58 -3.78 -29.91
N PHE A 221 10.47 -4.00 -29.22
CA PHE A 221 10.44 -4.11 -27.75
C PHE A 221 9.46 -5.20 -27.30
N GLN A 222 9.73 -5.78 -26.14
CA GLN A 222 8.90 -6.82 -25.56
C GLN A 222 7.93 -6.26 -24.53
N ILE A 223 6.65 -6.58 -24.69
CA ILE A 223 5.60 -6.32 -23.71
C ILE A 223 5.16 -7.61 -23.03
N VAL A 224 4.69 -7.50 -21.80
CA VAL A 224 4.07 -8.61 -21.06
C VAL A 224 2.61 -8.72 -21.52
N ALA A 225 2.29 -9.82 -22.21
CA ALA A 225 0.94 -10.11 -22.67
C ALA A 225 0.13 -10.96 -21.66
N GLY A 226 0.79 -11.55 -20.68
CA GLY A 226 0.20 -12.40 -19.64
C GLY A 226 1.25 -13.08 -18.79
N TYR A 227 0.82 -14.01 -17.94
CA TYR A 227 1.70 -14.74 -17.02
C TYR A 227 1.49 -16.24 -17.19
N LYS A 228 2.45 -17.04 -16.70
CA LYS A 228 2.49 -18.50 -16.77
C LYS A 228 3.24 -19.05 -15.55
N ASN A 229 3.11 -20.36 -15.30
CA ASN A 229 3.82 -21.08 -14.24
C ASN A 229 3.59 -20.51 -12.83
N LEU A 230 2.39 -19.95 -12.54
CA LEU A 230 2.12 -19.27 -11.28
C LEU A 230 2.09 -20.23 -10.09
N ASP A 231 1.61 -21.47 -10.32
CA ASP A 231 1.57 -22.52 -9.29
C ASP A 231 2.98 -22.94 -8.86
N GLU A 232 3.92 -23.04 -9.83
CA GLU A 232 5.35 -23.27 -9.54
C GLU A 232 5.90 -22.14 -8.63
N LEU A 233 5.61 -20.89 -8.94
CA LEU A 233 6.06 -19.77 -8.14
C LEU A 233 5.47 -19.82 -6.73
N ALA A 234 4.20 -20.20 -6.60
CA ALA A 234 3.54 -20.37 -5.29
C ALA A 234 4.25 -21.43 -4.44
N GLU A 235 4.60 -22.57 -5.00
CA GLU A 235 5.33 -23.61 -4.28
C GLU A 235 6.77 -23.20 -3.90
N ILE A 236 7.45 -22.41 -4.73
CA ILE A 236 8.79 -21.90 -4.43
C ILE A 236 8.79 -20.94 -3.22
N ILE A 237 7.78 -20.08 -3.08
CA ILE A 237 7.73 -19.09 -1.99
C ILE A 237 7.25 -19.67 -0.65
N LYS A 238 6.49 -20.74 -0.65
CA LYS A 238 5.84 -21.36 0.51
C LYS A 238 6.81 -21.76 1.66
N PRO A 239 8.02 -22.30 1.42
CA PRO A 239 8.95 -22.71 2.48
C PRO A 239 9.48 -21.56 3.34
N PHE A 240 9.58 -20.34 2.79
CA PHE A 240 10.15 -19.19 3.47
C PHE A 240 9.14 -18.05 3.68
N SER A 241 7.85 -18.34 3.54
CA SER A 241 6.79 -17.37 3.79
C SER A 241 5.68 -17.93 4.67
N GLU A 242 4.93 -17.04 5.30
CA GLU A 242 3.63 -17.33 5.94
C GLU A 242 2.58 -16.40 5.38
N ARG A 243 1.56 -16.98 4.75
CA ARG A 243 0.38 -16.25 4.30
C ARG A 243 -0.71 -16.34 5.35
N ILE A 244 -1.22 -15.18 5.80
CA ILE A 244 -2.31 -15.08 6.77
C ILE A 244 -3.35 -14.11 6.24
N LEU A 245 -4.57 -14.59 6.10
CA LEU A 245 -5.74 -13.81 5.71
C LEU A 245 -6.54 -13.41 6.95
N LYS A 246 -7.19 -12.27 6.91
CA LYS A 246 -8.08 -11.82 8.00
C LYS A 246 -9.21 -12.80 8.27
N LYS A 247 -9.84 -13.31 7.22
CA LYS A 247 -10.94 -14.27 7.32
C LYS A 247 -10.57 -15.55 8.08
N ASP A 248 -9.30 -15.94 8.06
CA ASP A 248 -8.81 -17.16 8.70
C ASP A 248 -8.47 -16.96 10.19
N CYS A 249 -8.39 -15.71 10.65
CA CYS A 249 -7.85 -15.41 11.95
C CYS A 249 -8.56 -14.30 12.75
N LEU A 250 -9.49 -13.59 12.12
CA LEU A 250 -10.27 -12.52 12.75
C LEU A 250 -11.75 -12.71 12.45
N ASP A 251 -12.56 -12.62 13.48
CA ASP A 251 -14.02 -12.58 13.33
C ASP A 251 -14.42 -11.12 13.01
N LEU A 252 -14.44 -10.79 11.73
CA LEU A 252 -14.85 -9.49 11.22
C LEU A 252 -16.20 -9.58 10.53
N PRO A 253 -17.03 -8.54 10.61
CA PRO A 253 -18.31 -8.50 9.91
C PRO A 253 -18.13 -8.68 8.39
N PRO A 254 -19.16 -9.21 7.71
CA PRO A 254 -19.10 -9.45 6.27
C PRO A 254 -18.92 -8.17 5.46
N LYS A 255 -18.35 -8.35 4.25
CA LYS A 255 -18.11 -7.30 3.27
C LYS A 255 -19.08 -7.44 2.11
N THR A 256 -19.66 -6.35 1.69
CA THR A 256 -20.49 -6.26 0.50
C THR A 256 -19.88 -5.31 -0.51
N TYR A 257 -19.66 -5.78 -1.73
CA TYR A 257 -19.16 -4.96 -2.83
C TYR A 257 -20.31 -4.69 -3.80
N THR A 258 -20.58 -3.42 -4.04
CA THR A 258 -21.62 -2.98 -4.97
C THR A 258 -21.09 -1.92 -5.93
N LYS A 259 -21.78 -1.74 -7.02
CA LYS A 259 -21.46 -0.69 -8.01
C LYS A 259 -22.71 0.13 -8.32
N ARG A 260 -22.54 1.42 -8.40
CA ARG A 260 -23.54 2.37 -8.89
C ARG A 260 -23.13 2.83 -10.26
N THR A 261 -23.97 2.61 -11.22
CA THR A 261 -23.71 2.99 -12.62
C THR A 261 -24.39 4.30 -12.96
N ILE A 262 -23.65 5.16 -13.64
CA ILE A 262 -24.14 6.43 -14.14
C ILE A 262 -23.99 6.53 -15.65
N GLN A 263 -24.89 7.25 -16.28
CA GLN A 263 -24.76 7.67 -17.67
C GLN A 263 -23.99 8.99 -17.75
N LEU A 264 -23.14 9.13 -18.75
CA LEU A 264 -22.52 10.43 -19.06
C LEU A 264 -23.59 11.46 -19.47
N SER A 265 -23.42 12.71 -19.05
CA SER A 265 -24.22 13.81 -19.59
C SER A 265 -23.93 13.97 -21.10
N SER A 266 -24.81 14.64 -21.82
CA SER A 266 -24.63 14.88 -23.26
C SER A 266 -23.31 15.62 -23.56
N GLU A 267 -22.92 16.57 -22.72
CA GLU A 267 -21.65 17.28 -22.83
C GLU A 267 -20.45 16.34 -22.59
N GLN A 268 -20.49 15.54 -21.52
CA GLN A 268 -19.45 14.53 -21.24
C GLN A 268 -19.33 13.52 -22.39
N GLN A 269 -20.46 13.01 -22.90
CA GLN A 269 -20.49 12.02 -23.98
C GLN A 269 -19.83 12.55 -25.25
N LYS A 270 -20.10 13.80 -25.59
CA LYS A 270 -19.53 14.50 -26.78
C LYS A 270 -17.99 14.60 -26.60
N LEU A 271 -17.54 15.14 -25.47
CA LEU A 271 -16.13 15.32 -25.18
C LEU A 271 -15.38 13.97 -25.07
N TYR A 272 -15.98 12.98 -24.40
CA TYR A 272 -15.43 11.64 -24.27
C TYR A 272 -15.25 10.96 -25.62
N THR A 273 -16.24 11.04 -26.50
CA THR A 273 -16.21 10.47 -27.85
C THR A 273 -15.14 11.15 -28.70
N GLN A 274 -15.05 12.48 -28.63
CA GLN A 274 -14.04 13.26 -29.36
C GLN A 274 -12.62 12.88 -28.91
N MET A 275 -12.37 12.86 -27.59
CA MET A 275 -11.07 12.47 -27.02
C MET A 275 -10.70 11.02 -27.39
N LYS A 276 -11.66 10.11 -27.34
CA LYS A 276 -11.45 8.70 -27.74
C LYS A 276 -11.09 8.56 -29.22
N ARG A 277 -11.75 9.33 -30.10
CA ARG A 277 -11.43 9.35 -31.55
C ARG A 277 -10.02 9.87 -31.80
N MET A 278 -9.62 10.95 -31.13
CA MET A 278 -8.25 11.49 -31.23
C MET A 278 -7.21 10.44 -30.78
N ALA A 279 -7.44 9.78 -29.66
CA ALA A 279 -6.58 8.72 -29.17
C ALA A 279 -6.43 7.57 -30.16
N VAL A 280 -7.52 7.14 -30.77
CA VAL A 280 -7.51 6.06 -31.77
C VAL A 280 -6.79 6.51 -33.06
N ALA A 281 -7.00 7.75 -33.51
CA ALA A 281 -6.32 8.31 -34.68
C ALA A 281 -4.80 8.38 -34.49
N GLU A 282 -4.33 8.83 -33.33
CA GLU A 282 -2.90 8.85 -33.00
C GLU A 282 -2.31 7.43 -32.95
N MET A 283 -3.06 6.43 -32.45
CA MET A 283 -2.65 5.03 -32.48
C MET A 283 -2.50 4.51 -33.93
N HIS A 284 -3.46 4.79 -34.81
CA HIS A 284 -3.40 4.36 -36.21
C HIS A 284 -2.25 5.03 -36.98
N ASN A 285 -2.01 6.30 -36.71
CA ASN A 285 -0.92 7.06 -37.36
C ASN A 285 0.47 6.72 -36.75
N LYS A 286 0.54 5.79 -35.78
CA LYS A 286 1.78 5.40 -35.08
C LYS A 286 2.53 6.56 -34.41
N THR A 287 1.85 7.66 -34.12
CA THR A 287 2.41 8.83 -33.43
C THR A 287 2.26 8.75 -31.92
N MET A 288 1.46 7.81 -31.40
CA MET A 288 1.19 7.66 -29.99
C MET A 288 2.38 7.00 -29.27
N THR A 289 2.98 7.72 -28.32
CA THR A 289 3.94 7.16 -27.35
C THR A 289 3.22 6.58 -26.15
N THR A 290 3.91 5.78 -25.32
CA THR A 290 3.36 5.27 -24.06
C THR A 290 2.94 6.40 -23.11
N SER A 291 3.71 7.48 -23.05
CA SER A 291 3.38 8.66 -22.25
C SER A 291 2.12 9.37 -22.75
N THR A 292 1.98 9.54 -24.06
CA THR A 292 0.78 10.14 -24.68
C THR A 292 -0.47 9.28 -24.42
N ALA A 293 -0.35 7.94 -24.54
CA ALA A 293 -1.46 7.03 -24.25
C ALA A 293 -1.93 7.12 -22.78
N LEU A 294 -0.98 7.22 -21.82
CA LEU A 294 -1.31 7.40 -20.41
C LEU A 294 -2.02 8.74 -20.16
N VAL A 295 -1.54 9.82 -20.75
CA VAL A 295 -2.19 11.14 -20.65
C VAL A 295 -3.61 11.10 -21.19
N GLN A 296 -3.83 10.46 -22.32
CA GLN A 296 -5.19 10.35 -22.89
C GLN A 296 -6.13 9.52 -22.02
N LEU A 297 -5.67 8.40 -21.43
CA LEU A 297 -6.45 7.64 -20.47
C LEU A 297 -6.81 8.49 -19.24
N MET A 298 -5.88 9.30 -18.74
CA MET A 298 -6.14 10.24 -17.65
C MET A 298 -7.18 11.29 -18.03
N ARG A 299 -7.11 11.86 -19.24
CA ARG A 299 -8.10 12.83 -19.75
C ARG A 299 -9.49 12.21 -19.87
N LEU A 300 -9.60 11.00 -20.42
CA LEU A 300 -10.86 10.26 -20.49
C LEU A 300 -11.46 10.06 -19.09
N GLN A 301 -10.64 9.71 -18.09
CA GLN A 301 -11.08 9.56 -16.71
C GLN A 301 -11.51 10.89 -16.08
N GLN A 302 -10.79 11.98 -16.31
CA GLN A 302 -11.21 13.32 -15.87
C GLN A 302 -12.58 13.69 -16.41
N ILE A 303 -12.85 13.43 -17.69
CA ILE A 303 -14.14 13.68 -18.32
C ILE A 303 -15.25 12.87 -17.61
N THR A 304 -15.03 11.59 -17.27
CA THR A 304 -16.03 10.80 -16.55
C THR A 304 -16.28 11.32 -15.14
N CYS A 305 -15.29 11.98 -14.51
CA CYS A 305 -15.42 12.65 -13.21
C CYS A 305 -16.03 14.04 -13.28
N GLY A 306 -16.29 14.58 -14.48
CA GLY A 306 -16.95 15.88 -14.66
C GLY A 306 -16.00 17.08 -14.66
N HIS A 307 -14.76 16.87 -15.02
CA HIS A 307 -13.80 17.96 -15.25
C HIS A 307 -12.82 17.60 -16.39
N PHE A 308 -12.17 18.61 -16.91
CA PHE A 308 -11.11 18.46 -17.90
C PHE A 308 -10.01 19.45 -17.60
N LYS A 309 -8.78 18.97 -17.47
CA LYS A 309 -7.61 19.83 -17.31
C LYS A 309 -6.96 20.05 -18.68
N ALA A 310 -6.95 21.28 -19.16
CA ALA A 310 -6.29 21.67 -20.41
C ALA A 310 -4.75 21.68 -20.26
N ASP A 311 -4.03 21.79 -21.37
CA ASP A 311 -2.56 21.74 -21.36
C ASP A 311 -1.94 22.99 -20.74
N ASP A 312 -2.64 24.13 -20.75
CA ASP A 312 -2.27 25.36 -20.04
C ASP A 312 -2.48 25.28 -18.51
N GLY A 313 -3.00 24.14 -18.03
CA GLY A 313 -3.27 23.89 -16.60
C GLY A 313 -4.64 24.33 -16.13
N THR A 314 -5.44 25.02 -16.96
CA THR A 314 -6.83 25.40 -16.61
C THR A 314 -7.71 24.17 -16.44
N VAL A 315 -8.62 24.21 -15.47
CA VAL A 315 -9.57 23.12 -15.23
C VAL A 315 -10.99 23.61 -15.59
N LYS A 316 -11.56 22.98 -16.60
CA LYS A 316 -12.95 23.22 -17.01
C LYS A 316 -13.87 22.24 -16.29
N GLN A 317 -14.88 22.76 -15.59
CA GLN A 317 -15.96 21.95 -15.01
C GLN A 317 -16.94 21.53 -16.11
N ILE A 318 -17.39 20.27 -16.05
CA ILE A 318 -18.35 19.67 -16.96
C ILE A 318 -19.54 19.17 -16.12
N LYS A 319 -20.75 19.44 -16.54
CA LYS A 319 -21.96 18.92 -15.89
C LYS A 319 -21.91 17.40 -15.91
N ASN A 320 -22.07 16.75 -14.73
CA ASN A 320 -22.01 15.31 -14.60
C ASN A 320 -23.07 14.79 -13.62
N ASN A 321 -23.39 13.51 -13.74
CA ASN A 321 -24.37 12.83 -12.90
C ASN A 321 -23.72 12.13 -11.66
N ARG A 322 -22.39 12.17 -11.54
CA ARG A 322 -21.64 11.44 -10.50
C ARG A 322 -21.88 12.01 -9.10
N ILE A 323 -21.97 13.34 -9.00
CA ILE A 323 -22.28 14.02 -7.72
C ILE A 323 -23.69 13.66 -7.26
N SER A 324 -24.67 13.69 -8.15
CA SER A 324 -26.05 13.32 -7.81
C SER A 324 -26.14 11.86 -7.34
N GLU A 325 -25.44 10.95 -8.03
CA GLU A 325 -25.42 9.55 -7.60
C GLU A 325 -24.68 9.36 -6.28
N LEU A 326 -23.61 10.11 -6.03
CA LEU A 326 -22.95 10.09 -4.73
C LEU A 326 -23.93 10.49 -3.61
N LEU A 327 -24.71 11.56 -3.79
CA LEU A 327 -25.68 12.01 -2.80
C LEU A 327 -26.77 10.96 -2.58
N ASN A 328 -27.27 10.34 -3.65
CA ASN A 328 -28.22 9.21 -3.54
C ASN A 328 -27.65 8.06 -2.68
N VAL A 329 -26.37 7.72 -2.89
CA VAL A 329 -25.69 6.69 -2.09
C VAL A 329 -25.55 7.15 -0.62
N LEU A 330 -25.23 8.42 -0.37
CA LEU A 330 -25.07 8.96 0.98
C LEU A 330 -26.40 9.00 1.76
N ASP A 331 -27.53 9.16 1.07
CA ASP A 331 -28.87 9.09 1.68
C ASP A 331 -29.22 7.66 2.14
N GLU A 332 -28.65 6.64 1.49
CA GLU A 332 -28.81 5.23 1.89
C GLU A 332 -27.85 4.82 3.02
N VAL A 333 -26.85 5.65 3.35
CA VAL A 333 -25.83 5.31 4.36
C VAL A 333 -26.33 5.57 5.75
N GLU A 334 -26.43 4.51 6.56
CA GLU A 334 -26.62 4.61 8.00
C GLU A 334 -25.26 4.80 8.69
N GLY A 335 -25.08 5.95 9.36
CA GLY A 335 -23.86 6.24 10.12
C GLY A 335 -22.81 7.01 9.31
N LYS A 336 -21.55 6.56 9.36
CA LYS A 336 -20.42 7.31 8.78
C LYS A 336 -19.86 6.63 7.54
N ALA A 337 -19.43 7.44 6.58
CA ALA A 337 -18.85 6.97 5.34
C ALA A 337 -17.51 7.63 5.01
N VAL A 338 -16.68 6.88 4.30
CA VAL A 338 -15.42 7.36 3.71
C VAL A 338 -15.58 7.45 2.20
N ILE A 339 -15.29 8.60 1.62
CA ILE A 339 -15.38 8.85 0.19
C ILE A 339 -13.98 9.05 -0.38
N TRP A 340 -13.58 8.16 -1.28
CA TRP A 340 -12.29 8.22 -1.95
C TRP A 340 -12.40 8.81 -3.34
N CYS A 341 -11.62 9.87 -3.58
CA CYS A 341 -11.48 10.53 -4.88
C CYS A 341 -10.07 10.33 -5.42
N HIS A 342 -9.96 10.03 -6.72
CA HIS A 342 -8.66 9.92 -7.38
C HIS A 342 -8.04 11.29 -7.66
N TRP A 343 -8.88 12.30 -7.94
CA TRP A 343 -8.47 13.66 -8.31
C TRP A 343 -8.74 14.65 -7.18
N ARG A 344 -7.81 15.60 -6.96
CA ARG A 344 -8.02 16.68 -5.96
C ARG A 344 -9.22 17.56 -6.30
N HIS A 345 -9.47 17.80 -7.59
CA HIS A 345 -10.62 18.58 -8.04
C HIS A 345 -11.94 17.92 -7.63
N ASP A 346 -12.02 16.60 -7.70
CA ASP A 346 -13.21 15.87 -7.24
C ASP A 346 -13.48 16.08 -5.76
N ILE A 347 -12.42 16.14 -4.92
CA ILE A 347 -12.57 16.37 -3.47
C ILE A 347 -13.31 17.67 -3.19
N ASN A 348 -12.91 18.77 -3.83
CA ASN A 348 -13.55 20.06 -3.62
C ASN A 348 -15.02 20.06 -4.00
N ASN A 349 -15.34 19.45 -5.15
CA ASN A 349 -16.72 19.33 -5.64
C ASN A 349 -17.58 18.45 -4.73
N VAL A 350 -17.05 17.32 -4.27
CA VAL A 350 -17.71 16.39 -3.34
C VAL A 350 -17.95 17.06 -1.99
N VAL A 351 -16.94 17.74 -1.43
CA VAL A 351 -17.08 18.48 -0.17
C VAL A 351 -18.12 19.59 -0.27
N ALA A 352 -18.12 20.34 -1.38
CA ALA A 352 -19.11 21.41 -1.60
C ALA A 352 -20.55 20.84 -1.68
N ALA A 353 -20.75 19.72 -2.38
CA ALA A 353 -22.05 19.06 -2.50
C ALA A 353 -22.52 18.53 -1.13
N ILE A 354 -21.67 17.80 -0.40
CA ILE A 354 -22.01 17.28 0.92
C ILE A 354 -22.30 18.43 1.91
N SER A 355 -21.48 19.49 1.89
CA SER A 355 -21.69 20.64 2.78
C SER A 355 -23.01 21.36 2.52
N LYS A 356 -23.47 21.38 1.26
CA LYS A 356 -24.75 21.97 0.87
C LYS A 356 -25.94 21.15 1.39
N ASP A 357 -25.88 19.82 1.28
CA ASP A 357 -27.04 18.96 1.57
C ASP A 357 -27.08 18.52 3.04
N TYR A 358 -25.92 18.28 3.66
CA TYR A 358 -25.79 17.76 5.04
C TYR A 358 -25.19 18.76 6.02
N GLY A 359 -24.86 19.98 5.56
CA GLY A 359 -24.23 21.03 6.36
C GLY A 359 -22.69 20.92 6.40
N PRO A 360 -21.99 22.07 6.56
CA PRO A 360 -20.52 22.15 6.49
C PRO A 360 -19.79 21.43 7.60
N ARG A 361 -20.47 21.13 8.73
CA ARG A 361 -19.88 20.40 9.86
C ARG A 361 -19.93 18.88 9.68
N SER A 362 -20.70 18.38 8.69
CA SER A 362 -20.86 16.93 8.44
C SER A 362 -19.65 16.28 7.76
N VAL A 363 -18.74 17.06 7.15
CA VAL A 363 -17.67 16.57 6.30
C VAL A 363 -16.30 17.07 6.77
N VAL A 364 -15.30 16.19 6.68
CA VAL A 364 -13.87 16.50 6.87
C VAL A 364 -13.05 15.98 5.71
N THR A 365 -11.86 16.58 5.51
CA THR A 365 -10.98 16.22 4.40
C THR A 365 -9.70 15.53 4.87
N TYR A 366 -9.20 14.59 4.04
CA TYR A 366 -7.95 13.87 4.29
C TYR A 366 -7.18 13.62 2.98
N TYR A 367 -6.38 14.58 2.55
CA TYR A 367 -5.59 14.48 1.31
C TYR A 367 -4.29 15.29 1.39
N GLY A 368 -3.52 15.37 0.30
CA GLY A 368 -2.17 15.95 0.28
C GLY A 368 -2.06 17.37 0.80
N ASP A 369 -3.04 18.23 0.50
CA ASP A 369 -3.03 19.64 0.88
C ASP A 369 -3.56 19.90 2.31
N THR A 370 -4.16 18.90 2.97
CA THR A 370 -4.56 18.99 4.38
C THR A 370 -3.31 18.95 5.26
N THR A 371 -3.18 19.87 6.22
CA THR A 371 -2.06 19.90 7.15
C THR A 371 -2.02 18.64 8.03
N THR A 372 -0.88 18.32 8.62
CA THR A 372 -0.74 17.14 9.50
C THR A 372 -1.67 17.23 10.70
N GLU A 373 -1.81 18.44 11.29
CA GLU A 373 -2.69 18.68 12.42
C GLU A 373 -4.16 18.50 12.05
N ASP A 374 -4.59 19.06 10.91
CA ASP A 374 -5.97 18.94 10.45
C ASP A 374 -6.33 17.51 10.07
N ARG A 375 -5.37 16.73 9.50
CA ARG A 375 -5.56 15.29 9.27
C ARG A 375 -5.80 14.55 10.58
N GLN A 376 -5.04 14.85 11.63
CA GLN A 376 -5.25 14.21 12.94
C GLN A 376 -6.60 14.61 13.55
N LYS A 377 -6.99 15.87 13.44
CA LYS A 377 -8.32 16.35 13.87
C LYS A 377 -9.44 15.66 13.09
N ALA A 378 -9.27 15.49 11.76
CA ALA A 378 -10.24 14.80 10.92
C ALA A 378 -10.44 13.35 11.35
N ILE A 379 -9.35 12.61 11.62
CA ILE A 379 -9.42 11.23 12.11
C ILE A 379 -10.14 11.17 13.47
N LYS A 380 -9.78 12.05 14.41
CA LYS A 380 -10.44 12.08 15.72
C LYS A 380 -11.94 12.36 15.60
N LYS A 381 -12.34 13.28 14.71
CA LYS A 381 -13.75 13.62 14.51
C LYS A 381 -14.53 12.49 13.86
N ILE A 382 -14.01 11.85 12.80
CA ILE A 382 -14.72 10.75 12.14
C ILE A 382 -14.81 9.51 13.05
N GLN A 383 -13.81 9.26 13.90
CA GLN A 383 -13.77 8.16 14.85
C GLN A 383 -14.58 8.39 16.13
N ASN A 384 -15.02 9.62 16.42
CA ASN A 384 -15.88 9.89 17.54
C ASN A 384 -17.36 9.63 17.15
N PRO A 385 -18.05 8.64 17.74
CA PRO A 385 -19.43 8.32 17.41
C PRO A 385 -20.39 9.52 17.61
N ASP A 386 -20.13 10.36 18.60
CA ASP A 386 -20.98 11.53 18.95
C ASP A 386 -20.68 12.78 18.10
N SER A 387 -19.74 12.70 17.17
CA SER A 387 -19.39 13.84 16.31
C SER A 387 -20.43 14.06 15.21
N GLU A 388 -20.74 15.34 14.91
CA GLU A 388 -21.55 15.73 13.75
C GLU A 388 -20.92 15.31 12.41
N VAL A 389 -19.61 14.97 12.40
CA VAL A 389 -18.91 14.52 11.20
C VAL A 389 -19.36 13.12 10.84
N ARG A 390 -20.05 13.01 9.70
CA ARG A 390 -20.49 11.77 9.10
C ARG A 390 -19.60 11.31 7.96
N PHE A 391 -18.94 12.24 7.26
CA PHE A 391 -18.26 11.97 6.01
C PHE A 391 -16.78 12.39 6.05
N LEU A 392 -15.91 11.48 5.59
CA LEU A 392 -14.50 11.80 5.34
C LEU A 392 -14.23 11.70 3.85
N VAL A 393 -13.75 12.79 3.25
CA VAL A 393 -13.41 12.85 1.81
C VAL A 393 -11.90 12.95 1.64
N GLY A 394 -11.32 12.09 0.84
CA GLY A 394 -9.86 12.09 0.65
C GLY A 394 -9.37 11.33 -0.56
N THR A 395 -8.05 11.11 -0.61
CA THR A 395 -7.43 10.27 -1.63
C THR A 395 -6.96 8.95 -1.04
N PRO A 396 -7.13 7.80 -1.74
CA PRO A 396 -6.61 6.51 -1.27
C PRO A 396 -5.09 6.55 -1.03
N GLN A 397 -4.38 7.37 -1.80
CA GLN A 397 -2.93 7.51 -1.68
C GLN A 397 -2.49 8.10 -0.34
N THR A 398 -3.24 9.07 0.21
CA THR A 398 -2.92 9.68 1.50
C THR A 398 -3.54 8.89 2.65
N GLY A 399 -4.79 8.45 2.51
CA GLY A 399 -5.54 7.71 3.54
C GLY A 399 -5.22 6.21 3.62
N GLY A 400 -4.53 5.66 2.63
CA GLY A 400 -4.16 4.25 2.59
C GLY A 400 -3.09 3.83 3.60
N TYR A 401 -2.49 4.74 4.36
CA TYR A 401 -1.43 4.42 5.32
C TYR A 401 -1.74 4.89 6.74
N GLY A 402 -1.54 3.98 7.72
CA GLY A 402 -1.40 4.30 9.13
C GLY A 402 -2.62 4.83 9.89
N ILE A 403 -3.81 4.90 9.28
CA ILE A 403 -5.02 5.38 9.95
C ILE A 403 -6.05 4.28 10.20
N THR A 404 -6.91 4.48 11.19
CA THR A 404 -8.04 3.61 11.53
C THR A 404 -9.33 4.40 11.33
N LEU A 405 -10.33 3.81 10.68
CA LEU A 405 -11.60 4.44 10.34
C LEU A 405 -12.78 3.51 10.64
N THR A 406 -12.71 2.72 11.72
CA THR A 406 -13.68 1.67 12.07
C THR A 406 -15.06 2.19 12.49
N GLU A 407 -15.18 3.48 12.81
CA GLU A 407 -16.49 4.11 12.99
C GLU A 407 -17.27 4.30 11.67
N ALA A 408 -16.58 4.28 10.54
CA ALA A 408 -17.23 4.18 9.25
C ALA A 408 -17.40 2.71 8.86
N ASN A 409 -18.54 2.37 8.31
CA ASN A 409 -18.83 1.05 7.77
C ASN A 409 -19.13 1.07 6.27
N THR A 410 -19.19 2.24 5.68
CA THR A 410 -19.37 2.42 4.22
C THR A 410 -18.19 3.15 3.61
N MET A 411 -17.70 2.63 2.49
CA MET A 411 -16.60 3.22 1.73
C MET A 411 -17.02 3.39 0.28
N ILE A 412 -16.98 4.61 -0.21
CA ILE A 412 -17.43 4.97 -1.55
C ILE A 412 -16.24 5.40 -2.38
N TYR A 413 -16.04 4.75 -3.50
CA TYR A 413 -15.05 5.15 -4.50
C TYR A 413 -15.74 6.03 -5.54
N PHE A 414 -15.67 7.33 -5.32
CA PHE A 414 -16.16 8.33 -6.28
C PHE A 414 -15.42 8.20 -7.61
N SER A 415 -14.12 7.97 -7.56
CA SER A 415 -13.29 7.65 -8.72
C SER A 415 -12.17 6.67 -8.34
N ASN A 416 -11.88 5.70 -9.21
CA ASN A 416 -10.87 4.66 -8.98
C ASN A 416 -9.57 4.94 -9.75
N GLY A 417 -8.43 4.57 -9.17
CA GLY A 417 -7.16 4.46 -9.90
C GLY A 417 -6.86 3.01 -10.31
N TYR A 418 -5.83 2.81 -11.14
CA TYR A 418 -5.35 1.49 -11.56
C TYR A 418 -4.50 0.76 -10.50
N ASP A 419 -4.28 1.35 -9.32
CA ASP A 419 -3.37 0.87 -8.30
C ASP A 419 -4.09 -0.02 -7.28
N LEU A 420 -3.96 -1.36 -7.45
CA LEU A 420 -4.55 -2.35 -6.54
C LEU A 420 -4.03 -2.18 -5.11
N GLU A 421 -2.75 -1.87 -4.93
CA GLU A 421 -2.17 -1.68 -3.60
C GLU A 421 -2.89 -0.57 -2.83
N LYS A 422 -3.11 0.58 -3.50
CA LYS A 422 -3.84 1.72 -2.90
C LYS A 422 -5.29 1.37 -2.60
N ARG A 423 -5.92 0.60 -3.50
CA ARG A 423 -7.30 0.12 -3.30
C ARG A 423 -7.38 -0.76 -2.04
N THR A 424 -6.59 -1.82 -1.98
CA THR A 424 -6.58 -2.77 -0.85
C THR A 424 -6.20 -2.08 0.46
N GLN A 425 -5.20 -1.20 0.44
CA GLN A 425 -4.79 -0.43 1.61
C GLN A 425 -5.89 0.48 2.13
N SER A 426 -6.63 1.15 1.24
CA SER A 426 -7.74 2.03 1.64
C SER A 426 -8.92 1.22 2.19
N GLU A 427 -9.26 0.09 1.61
CA GLU A 427 -10.30 -0.81 2.13
C GLU A 427 -10.00 -1.29 3.55
N ALA A 428 -8.75 -1.64 3.82
CA ALA A 428 -8.29 -2.09 5.13
C ALA A 428 -8.35 -0.99 6.23
N ARG A 429 -8.82 0.22 5.93
CA ARG A 429 -9.01 1.28 6.95
C ARG A 429 -10.28 1.11 7.75
N ILE A 430 -11.34 0.55 7.15
CA ILE A 430 -12.58 0.17 7.85
C ILE A 430 -12.61 -1.32 8.18
N ASP A 431 -11.97 -2.17 7.38
CA ASP A 431 -11.87 -3.61 7.54
C ASP A 431 -10.70 -3.99 8.46
N ARG A 432 -10.91 -3.86 9.77
CA ARG A 432 -9.89 -4.21 10.77
C ARG A 432 -10.51 -4.41 12.16
N ILE A 433 -9.70 -4.90 13.11
CA ILE A 433 -10.10 -5.09 14.52
C ILE A 433 -10.74 -3.80 15.05
N GLY A 434 -11.90 -3.94 15.66
CA GLY A 434 -12.75 -2.85 16.15
C GLY A 434 -13.93 -2.51 15.24
N GLN A 435 -14.02 -3.08 14.04
CA GLN A 435 -15.22 -2.99 13.22
C GLN A 435 -16.27 -3.98 13.72
N THR A 436 -17.48 -3.48 13.99
CA THR A 436 -18.60 -4.27 14.52
C THR A 436 -19.80 -4.33 13.58
N ARG A 437 -19.78 -3.55 12.49
CA ARG A 437 -20.88 -3.42 11.52
C ARG A 437 -20.48 -4.00 10.17
N ASN A 438 -21.46 -4.53 9.43
CA ASN A 438 -21.27 -4.98 8.06
C ASN A 438 -20.69 -3.86 7.21
N MET A 439 -19.69 -4.18 6.41
CA MET A 439 -18.97 -3.19 5.60
C MET A 439 -19.50 -3.18 4.17
N THR A 440 -19.77 -1.99 3.65
CA THR A 440 -20.21 -1.80 2.27
C THR A 440 -19.20 -0.99 1.47
N TYR A 441 -18.77 -1.53 0.34
CA TYR A 441 -17.87 -0.87 -0.62
C TYR A 441 -18.65 -0.55 -1.90
N VAL A 442 -18.72 0.72 -2.26
CA VAL A 442 -19.50 1.20 -3.40
C VAL A 442 -18.58 1.82 -4.45
N ASP A 443 -18.59 1.30 -5.67
CA ASP A 443 -17.90 1.91 -6.80
C ASP A 443 -18.90 2.69 -7.65
N ILE A 444 -18.68 4.01 -7.85
CA ILE A 444 -19.46 4.82 -8.80
C ILE A 444 -18.76 4.76 -10.16
N ILE A 445 -19.45 4.24 -11.17
CA ILE A 445 -18.88 3.90 -12.48
C ILE A 445 -19.72 4.51 -13.61
N ALA A 446 -19.07 5.25 -14.50
CA ALA A 446 -19.70 5.67 -15.75
C ALA A 446 -19.70 4.51 -16.75
N GLU A 447 -20.89 4.13 -17.22
CA GLU A 447 -21.07 3.00 -18.14
C GLU A 447 -20.37 3.20 -19.49
N LYS A 448 -19.87 2.11 -20.07
CA LYS A 448 -19.20 2.06 -21.39
C LYS A 448 -17.98 2.99 -21.50
N THR A 449 -17.34 3.27 -20.37
CA THR A 449 -16.18 4.17 -20.29
C THR A 449 -14.91 3.48 -19.78
N VAL A 450 -13.87 4.28 -19.58
CA VAL A 450 -12.62 3.87 -18.97
C VAL A 450 -12.80 3.39 -17.51
N ASP A 451 -13.84 3.83 -16.80
CA ASP A 451 -14.10 3.43 -15.41
C ASP A 451 -14.33 1.92 -15.29
N GLU A 452 -15.14 1.33 -16.20
CA GLU A 452 -15.34 -0.12 -16.23
C GLU A 452 -14.02 -0.88 -16.47
N LYS A 453 -13.16 -0.31 -17.34
CA LYS A 453 -11.86 -0.91 -17.64
C LYS A 453 -10.92 -0.86 -16.45
N ILE A 454 -10.98 0.21 -15.65
CA ILE A 454 -10.19 0.35 -14.41
C ILE A 454 -10.62 -0.73 -13.42
N VAL A 455 -11.91 -0.86 -13.14
CA VAL A 455 -12.44 -1.85 -12.19
C VAL A 455 -12.13 -3.28 -12.67
N LYS A 456 -12.31 -3.57 -13.96
CA LYS A 456 -11.94 -4.88 -14.54
C LYS A 456 -10.44 -5.17 -14.43
N ALA A 457 -9.59 -4.15 -14.60
CA ALA A 457 -8.14 -4.30 -14.44
C ALA A 457 -7.73 -4.57 -12.99
N LEU A 458 -8.39 -3.94 -12.01
CA LEU A 458 -8.19 -4.21 -10.59
C LEU A 458 -8.56 -5.65 -10.25
N ARG A 459 -9.71 -6.14 -10.69
CA ARG A 459 -10.15 -7.54 -10.49
C ARG A 459 -9.15 -8.54 -11.08
N LYS A 460 -8.71 -8.32 -12.33
CA LYS A 460 -7.70 -9.20 -12.95
C LYS A 460 -6.39 -9.27 -12.17
N LYS A 461 -5.98 -8.18 -11.53
CA LYS A 461 -4.78 -8.17 -10.66
C LYS A 461 -5.01 -8.98 -9.38
N ILE A 462 -6.22 -8.92 -8.83
CA ILE A 462 -6.63 -9.74 -7.68
C ILE A 462 -6.55 -11.23 -8.07
N ASP A 463 -7.10 -11.62 -9.22
CA ASP A 463 -7.06 -13.01 -9.71
C ASP A 463 -5.63 -13.56 -9.78
N ILE A 464 -4.71 -12.77 -10.33
CA ILE A 464 -3.29 -13.15 -10.43
C ILE A 464 -2.65 -13.26 -9.05
N ALA A 465 -2.92 -12.33 -8.16
CA ALA A 465 -2.37 -12.33 -6.82
C ALA A 465 -2.87 -13.55 -6.03
N SER A 466 -4.16 -13.85 -6.08
CA SER A 466 -4.75 -14.98 -5.37
C SER A 466 -4.20 -16.33 -5.87
N GLN A 467 -4.03 -16.52 -7.17
CA GLN A 467 -3.43 -17.74 -7.71
C GLN A 467 -2.00 -17.97 -7.18
N ILE A 468 -1.16 -16.94 -7.15
CA ILE A 468 0.22 -17.04 -6.64
C ILE A 468 0.25 -17.32 -5.14
N MET A 469 -0.68 -16.71 -4.40
CA MET A 469 -0.74 -16.87 -2.95
C MET A 469 -1.47 -18.16 -2.53
N GLY A 470 -1.99 -18.94 -3.49
CA GLY A 470 -2.76 -20.17 -3.24
C GLY A 470 -4.14 -19.90 -2.63
N GLU A 471 -4.74 -18.76 -2.94
CA GLU A 471 -6.03 -18.31 -2.43
C GLU A 471 -7.13 -18.47 -3.48
N LYS A 472 -8.38 -18.59 -3.05
CA LYS A 472 -9.52 -18.56 -3.96
C LYS A 472 -9.88 -17.11 -4.28
N LEU A 473 -10.34 -16.85 -5.52
CA LEU A 473 -10.79 -15.52 -5.93
C LEU A 473 -11.91 -14.97 -5.02
N GLU A 474 -12.79 -15.85 -4.55
CA GLU A 474 -13.86 -15.53 -3.61
C GLU A 474 -13.36 -14.91 -2.30
N ASP A 475 -12.10 -15.13 -1.95
CA ASP A 475 -11.47 -14.61 -0.74
C ASP A 475 -11.08 -13.12 -0.85
N TRP A 476 -11.16 -12.57 -2.07
CA TRP A 476 -10.74 -11.20 -2.39
C TRP A 476 -11.90 -10.28 -2.80
N ILE A 477 -13.12 -10.83 -2.95
CA ILE A 477 -14.30 -10.11 -3.46
C ILE A 477 -15.38 -10.02 -2.39
#